data_4bfde1004d9d39eecad42c5236e797fa
#
_entry.id   4bfde1004d9d39eecad42c5236e797fa
#
_cell.length_a   1.000
_cell.length_b   1.000
_cell.length_c   1.000
_cell.angle_alpha   90.00
_cell.angle_beta   90.00
_cell.angle_gamma   90.00
#
_symmetry.space_group_name_H-M   'P 1'
#
loop_
_entity.id
_entity.type
_entity.pdbx_description
1 polymer ?
#
loop_
_entity_poly.entity_id
_entity_poly.type
_entity_poly.pdbx_seq_one_letter_code
_entity_poly.pdbx_strand_id
1 'polypeptide(L)'
;PLYSSAASDVYKRQIMSCISSLTCFVMNMILIAYSSTAVAVFGVYFKLQSFIFMPCFGLNNAMVPIVSYNYGAQKFDRVRKTVRLTVFTAIGIMCVGCALFELIPETLLGMFSPTDEMLSIGRVALRIIGVHFPLAGFSIIAGSACQALGKPIYALINSVCRQIVVLLPAAYLLSLTGRLELVWLAFPIAEVVSVILLSLIHISEPTRPL
;
A
#
# COMPACT_ATOMS: atom_id res chain seq x y z
N PRO A 1 -13.16 -4.46 30.14
CA PRO A 1 -11.89 -4.39 29.41
C PRO A 1 -12.00 -4.73 27.91
N LEU A 2 -12.82 -5.74 27.52
CA LEU A 2 -12.99 -6.14 26.11
C LEU A 2 -13.62 -5.05 25.23
N TYR A 3 -14.57 -4.28 25.75
CA TYR A 3 -15.20 -3.17 25.02
C TYR A 3 -14.22 -2.02 24.72
N SER A 4 -13.30 -1.72 25.63
CA SER A 4 -12.32 -0.65 25.43
C SER A 4 -11.27 -1.01 24.40
N SER A 5 -10.87 -2.28 24.28
CA SER A 5 -9.91 -2.73 23.27
C SER A 5 -10.53 -2.75 21.87
N ALA A 6 -11.76 -3.25 21.73
CA ALA A 6 -12.49 -3.23 20.47
C ALA A 6 -12.75 -1.80 19.96
N ALA A 7 -13.15 -0.88 20.82
CA ALA A 7 -13.32 0.53 20.50
C ALA A 7 -11.99 1.17 20.04
N SER A 8 -10.88 0.86 20.72
CA SER A 8 -9.54 1.34 20.34
C SER A 8 -9.12 0.85 18.95
N ASP A 9 -9.43 -0.39 18.59
CA ASP A 9 -9.07 -0.95 17.30
C ASP A 9 -9.93 -0.39 16.16
N VAL A 10 -11.21 -0.14 16.41
CA VAL A 10 -12.10 0.57 15.46
C VAL A 10 -11.58 1.98 15.23
N TYR A 11 -11.22 2.70 16.29
CA TYR A 11 -10.69 4.07 16.20
C TYR A 11 -9.38 4.13 15.39
N LYS A 12 -8.45 3.20 15.61
CA LYS A 12 -7.19 3.11 14.83
C LYS A 12 -7.44 2.86 13.34
N ARG A 13 -8.40 1.97 13.01
CA ARG A 13 -8.78 1.73 11.59
C ARG A 13 -9.41 2.97 10.96
N GLN A 14 -10.23 3.70 11.71
CA GLN A 14 -10.84 4.94 11.25
C GLN A 14 -9.78 6.01 10.96
N ILE A 15 -8.79 6.16 11.83
CA ILE A 15 -7.65 7.06 11.60
C ILE A 15 -6.91 6.68 10.31
N MET A 16 -6.62 5.40 10.08
CA MET A 16 -5.95 4.96 8.85
C MET A 16 -6.77 5.29 7.60
N SER A 17 -8.10 5.16 7.64
CA SER A 17 -8.98 5.56 6.55
C SER A 17 -8.98 7.07 6.30
N CYS A 18 -9.00 7.87 7.38
CA CYS A 18 -8.91 9.33 7.27
C CYS A 18 -7.56 9.77 6.66
N ILE A 19 -6.47 9.13 7.03
CA ILE A 19 -5.13 9.39 6.47
C ILE A 19 -5.13 9.12 4.95
N SER A 20 -5.71 8.00 4.53
CA SER A 20 -5.78 7.65 3.10
C SER A 20 -6.63 8.66 2.31
N SER A 21 -7.74 9.11 2.87
CA SER A 21 -8.59 10.15 2.25
C SER A 21 -7.87 11.49 2.14
N LEU A 22 -7.16 11.90 3.19
CA LEU A 22 -6.34 13.10 3.20
C LEU A 22 -5.23 13.02 2.15
N THR A 23 -4.55 11.89 2.07
CA THR A 23 -3.50 11.65 1.07
C THR A 23 -4.04 11.79 -0.35
N CYS A 24 -5.20 11.18 -0.62
CA CYS A 24 -5.85 11.27 -1.92
C CYS A 24 -6.23 12.72 -2.25
N PHE A 25 -6.78 13.47 -1.29
CA PHE A 25 -7.13 14.87 -1.45
C PHE A 25 -5.91 15.74 -1.79
N VAL A 26 -4.83 15.64 -1.01
CA VAL A 26 -3.61 16.42 -1.23
C VAL A 26 -2.94 16.06 -2.55
N MET A 27 -2.89 14.76 -2.91
CA MET A 27 -2.38 14.34 -4.21
C MET A 27 -3.18 14.94 -5.37
N ASN A 28 -4.51 14.96 -5.28
CA ASN A 28 -5.35 15.62 -6.29
C ASN A 28 -5.07 17.13 -6.39
N MET A 29 -4.83 17.80 -5.26
CA MET A 29 -4.44 19.23 -5.27
C MET A 29 -3.08 19.46 -5.95
N ILE A 30 -2.12 18.57 -5.75
CA ILE A 30 -0.82 18.66 -6.43
C ILE A 30 -1.00 18.41 -7.93
N LEU A 31 -1.75 17.40 -8.32
CA LEU A 31 -1.93 17.01 -9.72
C LEU A 31 -2.75 18.02 -10.54
N ILE A 32 -3.77 18.65 -9.94
CA ILE A 32 -4.59 19.66 -10.63
C ILE A 32 -3.78 20.89 -11.02
N ALA A 33 -2.68 21.18 -10.31
CA ALA A 33 -1.77 22.25 -10.66
C ALA A 33 -1.03 22.00 -11.99
N TYR A 34 -0.96 20.75 -12.45
CA TYR A 34 -0.41 20.40 -13.76
C TYR A 34 -1.48 20.34 -14.85
N SER A 35 -2.49 19.49 -14.67
CA SER A 35 -3.65 19.41 -15.57
C SER A 35 -4.80 18.62 -14.94
N SER A 36 -6.01 18.86 -15.43
CA SER A 36 -7.20 18.05 -15.10
C SER A 36 -7.04 16.60 -15.57
N THR A 37 -6.30 16.39 -16.66
CA THR A 37 -5.98 15.06 -17.22
C THR A 37 -5.09 14.26 -16.26
N ALA A 38 -4.14 14.89 -15.56
CA ALA A 38 -3.33 14.22 -14.54
C ALA A 38 -4.18 13.69 -13.37
N VAL A 39 -5.18 14.46 -12.94
CA VAL A 39 -6.16 14.01 -11.92
C VAL A 39 -6.99 12.84 -12.43
N ALA A 40 -7.44 12.88 -13.69
CA ALA A 40 -8.19 11.78 -14.31
C ALA A 40 -7.35 10.49 -14.38
N VAL A 41 -6.07 10.58 -14.76
CA VAL A 41 -5.12 9.46 -14.76
C VAL A 41 -4.98 8.88 -13.36
N PHE A 42 -4.86 9.70 -12.34
CA PHE A 42 -4.78 9.26 -10.95
C PHE A 42 -6.05 8.51 -10.51
N GLY A 43 -7.24 8.98 -10.90
CA GLY A 43 -8.50 8.30 -10.66
C GLY A 43 -8.59 6.93 -11.33
N VAL A 44 -8.13 6.82 -12.58
CA VAL A 44 -8.07 5.53 -13.30
C VAL A 44 -7.05 4.59 -12.65
N TYR A 45 -5.88 5.11 -12.26
CA TYR A 45 -4.89 4.34 -11.51
C TYR A 45 -5.51 3.70 -10.25
N PHE A 46 -6.26 4.46 -9.44
CA PHE A 46 -6.92 3.91 -8.25
C PHE A 46 -7.90 2.78 -8.55
N LYS A 47 -8.66 2.90 -9.63
CA LYS A 47 -9.57 1.83 -10.05
C LYS A 47 -8.81 0.56 -10.45
N LEU A 48 -7.79 0.70 -11.29
CA LEU A 48 -6.94 -0.40 -11.72
C LEU A 48 -6.20 -1.04 -10.55
N GLN A 49 -5.63 -0.22 -9.67
CA GLN A 49 -4.98 -0.68 -8.44
C GLN A 49 -5.94 -1.50 -7.57
N SER A 50 -7.17 -1.06 -7.41
CA SER A 50 -8.17 -1.74 -6.59
C SER A 50 -8.41 -3.18 -7.07
N PHE A 51 -8.48 -3.40 -8.38
CA PHE A 51 -8.62 -4.74 -8.95
C PHE A 51 -7.42 -5.64 -8.63
N ILE A 52 -6.20 -5.10 -8.75
CA ILE A 52 -4.96 -5.86 -8.49
C ILE A 52 -4.80 -6.15 -7.00
N PHE A 53 -5.21 -5.22 -6.13
CA PHE A 53 -5.06 -5.36 -4.68
C PHE A 53 -6.17 -6.21 -4.03
N MET A 54 -7.34 -6.36 -4.66
CA MET A 54 -8.45 -7.16 -4.13
C MET A 54 -8.07 -8.59 -3.72
N PRO A 55 -7.37 -9.38 -4.56
CA PRO A 55 -6.92 -10.71 -4.17
C PRO A 55 -5.98 -10.68 -2.96
N CYS A 56 -5.10 -9.67 -2.88
CA CYS A 56 -4.19 -9.49 -1.76
C CYS A 56 -4.95 -9.18 -0.46
N PHE A 57 -5.97 -8.34 -0.51
CA PHE A 57 -6.84 -8.07 0.64
C PHE A 57 -7.65 -9.31 1.06
N GLY A 58 -8.13 -10.10 0.09
CA GLY A 58 -8.79 -11.38 0.38
C GLY A 58 -7.87 -12.35 1.12
N LEU A 59 -6.64 -12.49 0.64
CA LEU A 59 -5.60 -13.31 1.26
C LEU A 59 -5.27 -12.81 2.68
N ASN A 60 -5.19 -11.50 2.86
CA ASN A 60 -4.96 -10.86 4.14
C ASN A 60 -6.09 -11.16 5.14
N ASN A 61 -7.35 -11.04 4.72
CA ASN A 61 -8.51 -11.34 5.55
C ASN A 61 -8.57 -12.80 5.99
N ALA A 62 -8.09 -13.73 5.17
CA ALA A 62 -7.95 -15.13 5.54
C ALA A 62 -6.81 -15.39 6.52
N MET A 63 -5.67 -14.68 6.37
CA MET A 63 -4.49 -14.84 7.21
C MET A 63 -4.73 -14.40 8.66
N VAL A 64 -5.38 -13.26 8.86
CA VAL A 64 -5.53 -12.64 10.19
C VAL A 64 -6.13 -13.57 11.23
N PRO A 65 -7.30 -14.23 11.01
CA PRO A 65 -7.87 -15.14 12.00
C PRO A 65 -6.99 -16.37 12.25
N ILE A 66 -6.33 -16.91 11.21
CA ILE A 66 -5.45 -18.08 11.34
C ILE A 66 -4.25 -17.72 12.23
N VAL A 67 -3.62 -16.56 11.99
CA VAL A 67 -2.49 -16.09 12.79
C VAL A 67 -2.90 -15.83 14.23
N SER A 68 -3.98 -15.08 14.46
CA SER A 68 -4.47 -14.76 15.81
C SER A 68 -4.82 -16.00 16.63
N TYR A 69 -5.51 -16.99 16.01
CA TYR A 69 -5.86 -18.23 16.67
C TYR A 69 -4.62 -19.07 17.06
N ASN A 70 -3.68 -19.27 16.12
CA ASN A 70 -2.47 -20.03 16.38
C ASN A 70 -1.53 -19.34 17.35
N TYR A 71 -1.50 -18.00 17.35
CA TYR A 71 -0.74 -17.21 18.32
C TYR A 71 -1.29 -17.39 19.74
N GLY A 72 -2.61 -17.28 19.92
CA GLY A 72 -3.27 -17.54 21.21
C GLY A 72 -3.07 -18.98 21.71
N ALA A 73 -2.99 -19.95 20.78
CA ALA A 73 -2.70 -21.35 21.08
C ALA A 73 -1.19 -21.64 21.25
N GLN A 74 -0.32 -20.63 21.22
CA GLN A 74 1.15 -20.73 21.30
C GLN A 74 1.80 -21.64 20.26
N LYS A 75 1.15 -21.82 19.10
CA LYS A 75 1.65 -22.60 17.96
C LYS A 75 2.46 -21.72 17.01
N PHE A 76 3.59 -21.22 17.47
CA PHE A 76 4.39 -20.22 16.75
C PHE A 76 4.93 -20.70 15.39
N ASP A 77 5.23 -21.98 15.23
CA ASP A 77 5.63 -22.53 13.94
C ASP A 77 4.53 -22.42 12.88
N ARG A 78 3.27 -22.60 13.28
CA ARG A 78 2.13 -22.41 12.38
C ARG A 78 1.94 -20.95 12.03
N VAL A 79 2.09 -20.03 12.99
CA VAL A 79 2.06 -18.59 12.76
C VAL A 79 3.10 -18.20 11.71
N ARG A 80 4.37 -18.60 11.95
CA ARG A 80 5.48 -18.31 11.04
C ARG A 80 5.24 -18.85 9.64
N LYS A 81 4.81 -20.11 9.53
CA LYS A 81 4.52 -20.75 8.25
C LYS A 81 3.38 -20.04 7.50
N THR A 82 2.29 -19.68 8.22
CA THR A 82 1.15 -18.95 7.63
C THR A 82 1.57 -17.59 7.11
N VAL A 83 2.24 -16.77 7.94
CA VAL A 83 2.68 -15.43 7.53
C VAL A 83 3.64 -15.52 6.35
N ARG A 84 4.63 -16.40 6.41
CA ARG A 84 5.61 -16.59 5.32
C ARG A 84 4.94 -16.98 4.01
N LEU A 85 4.04 -17.96 4.04
CA LEU A 85 3.30 -18.41 2.85
C LEU A 85 2.46 -17.27 2.27
N THR A 86 1.75 -16.55 3.14
CA THR A 86 0.90 -15.41 2.74
C THR A 86 1.72 -14.29 2.11
N VAL A 87 2.90 -13.96 2.67
CA VAL A 87 3.81 -12.95 2.12
C VAL A 87 4.26 -13.34 0.71
N PHE A 88 4.74 -14.57 0.52
CA PHE A 88 5.20 -15.01 -0.80
C PHE A 88 4.07 -15.02 -1.83
N THR A 89 2.88 -15.47 -1.44
CA THR A 89 1.71 -15.48 -2.33
C THR A 89 1.29 -14.05 -2.69
N ALA A 90 1.27 -13.13 -1.71
CA ALA A 90 0.94 -11.74 -1.95
C ALA A 90 1.96 -11.05 -2.88
N ILE A 91 3.25 -11.28 -2.66
CA ILE A 91 4.30 -10.76 -3.56
C ILE A 91 4.11 -11.31 -4.98
N GLY A 92 3.81 -12.62 -5.13
CA GLY A 92 3.54 -13.22 -6.44
C GLY A 92 2.35 -12.56 -7.15
N ILE A 93 1.23 -12.35 -6.45
CA ILE A 93 0.05 -11.64 -7.00
C ILE A 93 0.43 -10.21 -7.42
N MET A 94 1.18 -9.51 -6.57
CA MET A 94 1.58 -8.13 -6.85
C MET A 94 2.63 -8.03 -7.97
N CYS A 95 3.48 -9.04 -8.15
CA CYS A 95 4.37 -9.12 -9.31
C CYS A 95 3.58 -9.26 -10.62
N VAL A 96 2.49 -10.02 -10.63
CA VAL A 96 1.59 -10.09 -11.79
C VAL A 96 0.97 -8.71 -12.05
N GLY A 97 0.50 -8.01 -11.02
CA GLY A 97 -0.03 -6.65 -11.15
C GLY A 97 1.02 -5.66 -11.69
N CYS A 98 2.26 -5.73 -11.19
CA CYS A 98 3.37 -4.95 -11.71
C CYS A 98 3.62 -5.24 -13.20
N ALA A 99 3.68 -6.52 -13.58
CA ALA A 99 3.87 -6.93 -14.97
C ALA A 99 2.75 -6.40 -15.89
N LEU A 100 1.50 -6.40 -15.45
CA LEU A 100 0.38 -5.84 -16.20
C LEU A 100 0.57 -4.32 -16.44
N PHE A 101 0.99 -3.58 -15.42
CA PHE A 101 1.22 -2.13 -15.52
C PHE A 101 2.42 -1.79 -16.42
N GLU A 102 3.44 -2.65 -16.46
CA GLU A 102 4.63 -2.46 -17.28
C GLU A 102 4.40 -2.85 -18.74
N LEU A 103 3.75 -3.98 -18.98
CA LEU A 103 3.66 -4.58 -20.32
C LEU A 103 2.49 -4.05 -21.13
N ILE A 104 1.33 -3.80 -20.50
CA ILE A 104 0.10 -3.45 -21.20
C ILE A 104 -0.61 -2.19 -20.62
N PRO A 105 0.11 -1.11 -20.27
CA PRO A 105 -0.52 0.07 -19.68
C PRO A 105 -1.57 0.71 -20.60
N GLU A 106 -1.32 0.73 -21.91
CA GLU A 106 -2.24 1.30 -22.89
C GLU A 106 -3.55 0.53 -23.00
N THR A 107 -3.49 -0.80 -22.94
CA THR A 107 -4.69 -1.65 -22.94
C THR A 107 -5.52 -1.41 -21.69
N LEU A 108 -4.87 -1.29 -20.52
CA LEU A 108 -5.54 -1.01 -19.27
C LEU A 108 -6.21 0.37 -19.27
N LEU A 109 -5.50 1.38 -19.77
CA LEU A 109 -6.06 2.73 -19.93
C LEU A 109 -7.17 2.76 -20.97
N GLY A 110 -7.04 1.99 -22.05
CA GLY A 110 -8.02 1.88 -23.13
C GLY A 110 -9.42 1.47 -22.67
N MET A 111 -9.53 0.75 -21.53
CA MET A 111 -10.82 0.40 -20.92
C MET A 111 -11.63 1.60 -20.41
N PHE A 112 -11.01 2.78 -20.31
CA PHE A 112 -11.61 4.00 -19.78
C PHE A 112 -11.82 5.09 -20.84
N SER A 113 -11.83 4.73 -22.12
CA SER A 113 -12.01 5.67 -23.26
C SER A 113 -11.08 6.90 -23.16
N PRO A 114 -9.75 6.67 -23.10
CA PRO A 114 -8.78 7.73 -22.84
C PRO A 114 -8.64 8.68 -24.02
N THR A 115 -8.31 9.94 -23.73
CA THR A 115 -7.76 10.88 -24.71
C THR A 115 -6.28 10.59 -24.98
N ASP A 116 -5.72 11.11 -26.07
CA ASP A 116 -4.29 10.94 -26.39
C ASP A 116 -3.39 11.50 -25.26
N GLU A 117 -3.77 12.64 -24.68
CA GLU A 117 -3.07 13.21 -23.52
C GLU A 117 -3.11 12.27 -22.32
N MET A 118 -4.29 11.67 -22.04
CA MET A 118 -4.46 10.73 -20.94
C MET A 118 -3.64 9.45 -21.16
N LEU A 119 -3.50 8.97 -22.38
CA LEU A 119 -2.65 7.83 -22.72
C LEU A 119 -1.17 8.15 -22.50
N SER A 120 -0.72 9.33 -22.91
CA SER A 120 0.68 9.75 -22.76
C SER A 120 1.09 9.87 -21.29
N ILE A 121 0.29 10.58 -20.48
CA ILE A 121 0.55 10.75 -19.04
C ILE A 121 0.36 9.41 -18.30
N GLY A 122 -0.72 8.69 -18.61
CA GLY A 122 -1.09 7.46 -17.92
C GLY A 122 -0.09 6.33 -18.13
N ARG A 123 0.48 6.20 -19.33
CA ARG A 123 1.52 5.22 -19.61
C ARG A 123 2.72 5.37 -18.68
N VAL A 124 3.20 6.60 -18.54
CA VAL A 124 4.35 6.91 -17.66
C VAL A 124 3.97 6.70 -16.21
N ALA A 125 2.80 7.21 -15.80
CA ALA A 125 2.30 7.08 -14.43
C ALA A 125 2.17 5.62 -14.01
N LEU A 126 1.50 4.77 -14.80
CA LEU A 126 1.27 3.36 -14.47
C LEU A 126 2.59 2.59 -14.34
N ARG A 127 3.55 2.82 -15.25
CA ARG A 127 4.86 2.17 -15.18
C ARG A 127 5.62 2.56 -13.93
N ILE A 128 5.75 3.85 -13.65
CA ILE A 128 6.48 4.32 -12.46
C ILE A 128 5.83 3.80 -11.17
N ILE A 129 4.50 3.90 -11.08
CA ILE A 129 3.79 3.48 -9.88
C ILE A 129 3.77 1.95 -9.76
N GLY A 130 3.62 1.21 -10.87
CA GLY A 130 3.55 -0.25 -10.86
C GLY A 130 4.73 -0.95 -10.19
N VAL A 131 5.92 -0.36 -10.28
CA VAL A 131 7.15 -0.92 -9.70
C VAL A 131 7.05 -1.16 -8.19
N HIS A 132 6.25 -0.37 -7.45
CA HIS A 132 6.15 -0.54 -5.99
C HIS A 132 5.21 -1.68 -5.57
N PHE A 133 4.41 -2.26 -6.45
CA PHE A 133 3.41 -3.28 -6.10
C PHE A 133 3.96 -4.48 -5.32
N PRO A 134 5.08 -5.10 -5.69
CA PRO A 134 5.64 -6.21 -4.91
C PRO A 134 5.99 -5.81 -3.48
N LEU A 135 6.52 -4.60 -3.29
CA LEU A 135 6.82 -4.05 -1.97
C LEU A 135 5.54 -3.77 -1.18
N ALA A 136 4.51 -3.26 -1.84
CA ALA A 136 3.20 -3.04 -1.23
C ALA A 136 2.56 -4.35 -0.76
N GLY A 137 2.69 -5.44 -1.52
CA GLY A 137 2.24 -6.76 -1.11
C GLY A 137 2.89 -7.21 0.20
N PHE A 138 4.20 -7.03 0.33
CA PHE A 138 4.92 -7.30 1.57
C PHE A 138 4.41 -6.42 2.72
N SER A 139 4.34 -5.09 2.51
CA SER A 139 3.94 -4.13 3.54
C SER A 139 2.52 -4.39 4.08
N ILE A 140 1.57 -4.72 3.21
CA ILE A 140 0.18 -5.04 3.58
C ILE A 140 0.15 -6.25 4.49
N ILE A 141 0.79 -7.35 4.11
CA ILE A 141 0.77 -8.59 4.88
C ILE A 141 1.55 -8.44 6.19
N ALA A 142 2.73 -7.82 6.16
CA ALA A 142 3.53 -7.59 7.37
C ALA A 142 2.80 -6.69 8.39
N GLY A 143 2.17 -5.60 7.93
CA GLY A 143 1.37 -4.72 8.77
C GLY A 143 0.17 -5.43 9.40
N SER A 144 -0.51 -6.29 8.63
CA SER A 144 -1.65 -7.06 9.12
C SER A 144 -1.23 -8.19 10.05
N ALA A 145 -0.07 -8.79 9.85
CA ALA A 145 0.49 -9.76 10.79
C ALA A 145 0.76 -9.09 12.15
N CYS A 146 1.33 -7.87 12.17
CA CYS A 146 1.49 -7.11 13.42
C CYS A 146 0.14 -6.86 14.12
N GLN A 147 -0.92 -6.54 13.38
CA GLN A 147 -2.27 -6.38 13.94
C GLN A 147 -2.80 -7.69 14.51
N ALA A 148 -2.64 -8.81 13.78
CA ALA A 148 -3.08 -10.14 14.22
C ALA A 148 -2.36 -10.63 15.48
N LEU A 149 -1.12 -10.19 15.69
CA LEU A 149 -0.31 -10.45 16.90
C LEU A 149 -0.62 -9.52 18.07
N GLY A 150 -1.65 -8.68 17.97
CA GLY A 150 -2.07 -7.76 19.03
C GLY A 150 -1.22 -6.47 19.11
N LYS A 151 -0.46 -6.15 18.09
CA LYS A 151 0.40 -4.95 18.03
C LYS A 151 -0.02 -3.97 16.91
N PRO A 152 -1.29 -3.48 16.89
CA PRO A 152 -1.80 -2.65 15.79
C PRO A 152 -1.12 -1.28 15.68
N ILE A 153 -0.45 -0.82 16.74
CA ILE A 153 0.25 0.46 16.75
C ILE A 153 1.36 0.53 15.70
N TYR A 154 2.05 -0.58 15.43
CA TYR A 154 3.11 -0.60 14.43
C TYR A 154 2.56 -0.44 13.01
N ALA A 155 1.41 -1.05 12.72
CA ALA A 155 0.73 -0.86 11.45
C ALA A 155 0.25 0.59 11.28
N LEU A 156 -0.23 1.22 12.35
CA LEU A 156 -0.62 2.63 12.35
C LEU A 156 0.58 3.54 12.10
N ILE A 157 1.68 3.36 12.84
CA ILE A 157 2.92 4.14 12.68
C ILE A 157 3.42 4.01 11.24
N ASN A 158 3.48 2.78 10.71
CA ASN A 158 3.90 2.56 9.34
C ASN A 158 3.00 3.27 8.33
N SER A 159 1.68 3.24 8.52
CA SER A 159 0.72 3.92 7.65
C SER A 159 0.89 5.45 7.68
N VAL A 160 1.06 6.03 8.86
CA VAL A 160 1.31 7.47 9.05
C VAL A 160 2.63 7.86 8.39
N CYS A 161 3.71 7.16 8.70
CA CYS A 161 5.04 7.44 8.13
C CYS A 161 5.01 7.35 6.61
N ARG A 162 4.44 6.28 6.06
CA ARG A 162 4.38 6.08 4.61
C ARG A 162 3.60 7.18 3.91
N GLN A 163 2.41 7.52 4.40
CA GLN A 163 1.51 8.42 3.67
C GLN A 163 1.76 9.89 3.99
N ILE A 164 1.88 10.25 5.26
CA ILE A 164 1.98 11.66 5.67
C ILE A 164 3.43 12.14 5.70
N VAL A 165 4.35 11.32 6.24
CA VAL A 165 5.74 11.76 6.44
C VAL A 165 6.57 11.60 5.17
N VAL A 166 6.28 10.61 4.33
CA VAL A 166 7.09 10.33 3.14
C VAL A 166 6.37 10.68 1.85
N LEU A 167 5.19 10.10 1.59
CA LEU A 167 4.50 10.25 0.31
C LEU A 167 4.16 11.71 0.02
N LEU A 168 3.48 12.41 0.92
CA LEU A 168 3.04 13.77 0.68
C LEU A 168 4.21 14.76 0.57
N PRO A 169 5.22 14.77 1.47
CA PRO A 169 6.37 15.63 1.29
C PRO A 169 7.18 15.30 0.04
N ALA A 170 7.36 14.01 -0.30
CA ALA A 170 8.04 13.62 -1.52
C ALA A 170 7.30 14.11 -2.77
N ALA A 171 5.97 13.90 -2.83
CA ALA A 171 5.17 14.38 -3.94
C ALA A 171 5.22 15.90 -4.08
N TYR A 172 5.15 16.63 -2.96
CA TYR A 172 5.26 18.08 -2.95
C TYR A 172 6.63 18.56 -3.42
N LEU A 173 7.73 18.02 -2.87
CA LEU A 173 9.08 18.38 -3.26
C LEU A 173 9.37 18.06 -4.73
N LEU A 174 8.92 16.90 -5.21
CA LEU A 174 9.06 16.52 -6.60
C LEU A 174 8.19 17.38 -7.52
N SER A 175 7.04 17.88 -7.05
CA SER A 175 6.22 18.81 -7.81
C SER A 175 6.90 20.15 -8.06
N LEU A 176 7.77 20.61 -7.17
CA LEU A 176 8.53 21.85 -7.33
C LEU A 176 9.50 21.82 -8.53
N THR A 177 9.83 20.63 -9.01
CA THR A 177 10.66 20.47 -10.22
C THR A 177 9.92 20.85 -11.51
N GLY A 178 8.61 21.04 -11.47
CA GLY A 178 7.76 21.30 -12.62
C GLY A 178 7.54 20.11 -13.55
N ARG A 179 8.02 18.90 -13.20
CA ARG A 179 7.91 17.68 -14.02
C ARG A 179 6.93 16.70 -13.39
N LEU A 180 5.77 16.52 -14.04
CA LEU A 180 4.72 15.62 -13.57
C LEU A 180 5.22 14.18 -13.39
N GLU A 181 6.08 13.70 -14.27
CA GLU A 181 6.64 12.35 -14.23
C GLU A 181 7.33 12.03 -12.90
N LEU A 182 8.04 13.02 -12.33
CA LEU A 182 8.75 12.85 -11.07
C LEU A 182 7.79 12.74 -9.88
N VAL A 183 6.61 13.35 -9.94
CA VAL A 183 5.61 13.28 -8.86
C VAL A 183 5.17 11.83 -8.62
N TRP A 184 5.08 11.03 -9.69
CA TRP A 184 4.71 9.60 -9.57
C TRP A 184 5.75 8.77 -8.82
N LEU A 185 7.02 9.19 -8.78
CA LEU A 185 8.07 8.52 -8.00
C LEU A 185 7.84 8.58 -6.49
N ALA A 186 7.00 9.50 -6.01
CA ALA A 186 6.66 9.56 -4.60
C ALA A 186 6.09 8.24 -4.06
N PHE A 187 5.34 7.48 -4.89
CA PHE A 187 4.76 6.19 -4.49
C PHE A 187 5.82 5.10 -4.25
N PRO A 188 6.73 4.80 -5.19
CA PRO A 188 7.82 3.87 -4.93
C PRO A 188 8.71 4.29 -3.75
N ILE A 189 9.04 5.57 -3.64
CA ILE A 189 9.85 6.09 -2.53
C ILE A 189 9.17 5.82 -1.18
N ALA A 190 7.89 6.14 -1.07
CA ALA A 190 7.14 5.91 0.15
C ALA A 190 7.06 4.43 0.54
N GLU A 191 6.92 3.55 -0.45
CA GLU A 191 6.83 2.12 -0.20
C GLU A 191 8.18 1.52 0.24
N VAL A 192 9.29 1.94 -0.37
CA VAL A 192 10.64 1.54 0.06
C VAL A 192 10.89 1.92 1.52
N VAL A 193 10.56 3.16 1.91
CA VAL A 193 10.69 3.60 3.31
C VAL A 193 9.79 2.80 4.23
N SER A 194 8.57 2.48 3.81
CA SER A 194 7.63 1.63 4.56
C SER A 194 8.22 0.23 4.84
N VAL A 195 8.81 -0.40 3.83
CA VAL A 195 9.44 -1.72 3.96
C VAL A 195 10.64 -1.65 4.91
N ILE A 196 11.48 -0.62 4.79
CA ILE A 196 12.63 -0.42 5.69
C ILE A 196 12.13 -0.25 7.13
N LEU A 197 11.12 0.59 7.36
CA LEU A 197 10.56 0.82 8.69
C LEU A 197 10.01 -0.47 9.32
N LEU A 198 9.23 -1.25 8.56
CA LEU A 198 8.70 -2.54 9.01
C LEU A 198 9.82 -3.55 9.31
N SER A 199 10.87 -3.56 8.50
CA SER A 199 12.05 -4.42 8.74
C SER A 199 12.79 -4.02 10.01
N LEU A 200 12.96 -2.72 10.27
CA LEU A 200 13.58 -2.21 11.49
C LEU A 200 12.74 -2.54 12.73
N ILE A 201 11.42 -2.40 12.67
CA ILE A 201 10.51 -2.80 13.75
C ILE A 201 10.66 -4.30 14.04
N HIS A 202 10.76 -5.12 13.00
CA HIS A 202 10.92 -6.57 13.17
C HIS A 202 12.26 -6.95 13.80
N ILE A 203 13.33 -6.19 13.53
CA ILE A 203 14.67 -6.42 14.09
C ILE A 203 14.76 -5.89 15.53
N SER A 204 14.18 -4.72 15.81
CA SER A 204 14.26 -4.06 17.13
C SER A 204 13.41 -4.71 18.20
N GLU A 205 12.34 -5.41 17.82
CA GLU A 205 11.61 -6.33 18.68
C GLU A 205 11.91 -7.76 18.22
N PRO A 206 13.01 -8.40 18.71
CA PRO A 206 13.12 -9.83 18.56
C PRO A 206 11.93 -10.41 19.29
N THR A 207 10.86 -10.69 18.54
CA THR A 207 9.75 -11.50 19.03
C THR A 207 10.42 -12.67 19.74
N ARG A 208 10.23 -12.76 21.05
CA ARG A 208 10.64 -13.93 21.83
C ARG A 208 10.27 -15.13 21.00
N PRO A 209 11.11 -16.13 20.84
CA PRO A 209 11.32 -16.94 19.63
C PRO A 209 10.03 -17.31 18.92
N LEU A 210 9.76 -16.61 17.81
CA LEU A 210 8.85 -17.09 16.80
C LEU A 210 9.52 -18.21 16.03
#